data_fc63d6418e2c2fc74a929f7892df72d9
#
_entry.id   fc63d6418e2c2fc74a929f7892df72d9
#
_cell.length_a   1.000
_cell.length_b   1.000
_cell.length_c   1.000
_cell.angle_alpha   90.00
_cell.angle_beta   90.00
_cell.angle_gamma   90.00
#
_symmetry.space_group_name_H-M   'P 1'
#
loop_
_entity.id
_entity.type
_entity.pdbx_description
1 polymer ?
#
loop_
_entity_poly.entity_id
_entity_poly.type
_entity_poly.pdbx_seq_one_letter_code
_entity_poly.pdbx_strand_id
1 'polypeptide(L)'
;MTKFRMVAPFVALVLVLTACPAGDGGGATDGGGGGELAEGDGTIVVTSLWGGAEEEAFQAVLDAFAETSGITATYEANRTDYATVLETRIQGDNPPDVAIIPGIGFLRRFARDGSIIPLTDLGIERDAIEANFAPGLLDVGVVDDEFYAVIVKLNSKATIWYDPSRFSELGVEPTETWDGLVTLSDDIAAGGATPWSVAGADGWTLTDWFEATYLKLNGVEAYDTLFSSEGSWTDESVTNTLDLMFGELLTEDNVDGGTDGALATAFVDGIAKVFSTGASAEMYCCGAFVGGIAASDDVNPDLTFGTDIDWFAFPTIEDGAGGIGDISYGGDVMAALVADTDVAEFMEYMTTPEAGQTWAEGGTIVSPLVGVETSVYPESVQPEAEQIQSATALRFDGSDLLPAGPDLGALLQSVFRGEDAGPLLEEFQGQVTTAWEEE
;
A
#
# COMPACT_ATOMS: atom_id res chain seq x y z
N MET A 1 -53.49 41.83 -17.57
CA MET A 1 -53.97 42.91 -16.71
C MET A 1 -54.00 42.38 -15.30
N THR A 2 -53.19 42.85 -14.44
CA THR A 2 -53.31 43.35 -13.09
C THR A 2 -51.96 43.23 -12.39
N LYS A 3 -51.33 44.38 -12.21
CA LYS A 3 -50.05 44.55 -11.50
C LYS A 3 -50.34 44.53 -10.00
N PHE A 4 -49.61 43.71 -9.24
CA PHE A 4 -49.51 43.87 -7.78
C PHE A 4 -48.10 44.33 -7.43
N ARG A 5 -47.99 45.52 -6.88
CA ARG A 5 -46.82 46.08 -6.21
C ARG A 5 -46.85 45.64 -4.76
N MET A 6 -45.77 45.06 -4.25
CA MET A 6 -45.55 44.87 -2.81
C MET A 6 -44.35 45.69 -2.36
N VAL A 7 -44.59 46.48 -1.36
CA VAL A 7 -43.73 47.43 -0.66
C VAL A 7 -42.88 46.66 0.36
N ALA A 8 -41.58 46.85 0.39
CA ALA A 8 -40.69 46.38 1.45
C ALA A 8 -40.56 47.40 2.57
N PRO A 9 -40.56 47.00 3.84
CA PRO A 9 -40.15 47.91 4.93
C PRO A 9 -38.63 47.80 5.18
N PHE A 10 -38.01 48.95 5.24
CA PHE A 10 -36.64 49.18 5.74
C PHE A 10 -36.61 48.97 7.25
N VAL A 11 -35.73 48.09 7.74
CA VAL A 11 -35.32 48.00 9.15
C VAL A 11 -33.94 48.61 9.29
N ALA A 12 -33.86 49.70 10.02
CA ALA A 12 -32.61 50.37 10.35
C ALA A 12 -31.91 49.62 11.50
N LEU A 13 -30.71 49.11 11.25
CA LEU A 13 -29.83 48.51 12.26
C LEU A 13 -28.92 49.59 12.84
N VAL A 14 -29.04 49.84 14.12
CA VAL A 14 -28.20 50.78 14.89
C VAL A 14 -26.92 50.06 15.27
N LEU A 15 -25.78 50.51 14.76
CA LEU A 15 -24.44 50.10 15.18
C LEU A 15 -24.05 50.83 16.49
N VAL A 16 -23.86 50.07 17.53
CA VAL A 16 -23.20 50.57 18.77
C VAL A 16 -21.72 50.24 18.67
N LEU A 17 -20.88 51.25 18.51
CA LEU A 17 -19.44 51.20 18.61
C LEU A 17 -19.03 51.26 20.09
N THR A 18 -18.50 50.14 20.63
CA THR A 18 -17.78 50.17 21.89
C THR A 18 -16.27 50.17 21.57
N ALA A 19 -15.61 51.23 21.93
CA ALA A 19 -14.17 51.40 21.87
C ALA A 19 -13.51 50.64 23.03
N CYS A 20 -12.54 49.77 22.74
CA CYS A 20 -11.58 49.26 23.72
C CYS A 20 -10.29 50.09 23.67
N PRO A 21 -9.65 50.34 24.82
CA PRO A 21 -8.40 51.09 24.89
C PRO A 21 -7.18 50.23 24.50
N ALA A 22 -6.25 50.81 23.77
CA ALA A 22 -4.95 50.28 23.43
C ALA A 22 -4.11 50.05 24.71
N GLY A 23 -3.59 48.83 24.85
CA GLY A 23 -2.54 48.46 25.79
C GLY A 23 -1.29 48.08 25.02
N ASP A 24 -0.27 48.84 25.19
CA ASP A 24 1.09 48.69 24.66
C ASP A 24 1.84 47.63 25.47
N GLY A 25 2.57 46.68 24.80
CA GLY A 25 3.39 45.72 25.53
C GLY A 25 3.96 44.66 24.60
N GLY A 26 5.10 44.99 23.97
CA GLY A 26 5.83 44.03 23.16
C GLY A 26 6.44 42.90 24.00
N GLY A 27 6.51 41.75 23.40
CA GLY A 27 7.22 40.58 23.84
C GLY A 27 7.14 39.53 22.76
N ALA A 28 8.19 39.46 21.94
CA ALA A 28 8.40 38.30 21.08
C ALA A 28 8.68 37.13 22.02
N THR A 29 7.80 36.15 22.02
CA THR A 29 8.06 34.83 22.59
C THR A 29 8.23 33.85 21.42
N ASP A 30 9.42 33.33 21.40
CA ASP A 30 9.90 32.19 20.63
C ASP A 30 8.87 31.04 20.73
N GLY A 31 8.52 30.47 19.57
CA GLY A 31 7.51 29.41 19.52
C GLY A 31 8.08 28.05 19.85
N GLY A 32 7.71 27.53 20.98
CA GLY A 32 7.69 26.14 21.32
C GLY A 32 6.29 25.86 21.85
N GLY A 33 5.36 25.53 20.97
CA GLY A 33 3.96 25.40 21.34
C GLY A 33 3.54 23.95 21.55
N GLY A 34 3.80 23.35 22.71
CA GLY A 34 2.97 22.29 23.24
C GLY A 34 1.68 22.90 23.79
N GLY A 35 0.67 23.11 22.95
CA GLY A 35 -0.70 23.40 23.40
C GLY A 35 -1.25 22.12 24.02
N GLU A 36 -2.02 22.25 25.12
CA GLU A 36 -2.80 21.13 25.69
C GLU A 36 -3.83 20.70 24.62
N LEU A 37 -3.83 19.38 24.28
CA LEU A 37 -4.81 18.82 23.33
C LEU A 37 -6.23 19.09 23.82
N ALA A 38 -7.18 19.22 22.87
CA ALA A 38 -8.59 19.24 23.19
C ALA A 38 -8.99 17.94 23.90
N GLU A 39 -9.91 18.01 24.85
CA GLU A 39 -10.46 16.80 25.47
C GLU A 39 -11.34 16.07 24.46
N GLY A 40 -11.12 14.77 24.24
CA GLY A 40 -11.93 13.92 23.38
C GLY A 40 -13.34 13.70 23.96
N ASP A 41 -14.25 13.20 23.17
CA ASP A 41 -15.64 12.94 23.55
C ASP A 41 -15.93 11.47 23.89
N GLY A 42 -14.90 10.62 23.88
CA GLY A 42 -14.97 9.19 24.14
C GLY A 42 -15.26 8.35 22.91
N THR A 43 -15.19 8.95 21.70
CA THR A 43 -15.44 8.26 20.44
C THR A 43 -14.43 8.66 19.36
N ILE A 44 -14.03 7.71 18.50
CA ILE A 44 -13.22 7.96 17.32
C ILE A 44 -13.78 7.22 16.10
N VAL A 45 -13.62 7.80 14.92
CA VAL A 45 -13.96 7.21 13.63
C VAL A 45 -12.69 6.96 12.84
N VAL A 46 -12.41 5.68 12.54
CA VAL A 46 -11.28 5.26 11.72
C VAL A 46 -11.81 4.82 10.36
N THR A 47 -11.20 5.28 9.26
CA THR A 47 -11.59 4.88 7.91
C THR A 47 -10.45 4.25 7.14
N SER A 48 -10.76 3.24 6.30
CA SER A 48 -9.84 2.64 5.33
C SER A 48 -10.62 2.01 4.17
N LEU A 49 -9.89 1.37 3.26
CA LEU A 49 -10.46 0.64 2.13
C LEU A 49 -10.79 -0.84 2.45
N TRP A 50 -10.41 -1.34 3.61
CA TRP A 50 -10.51 -2.76 3.95
C TRP A 50 -11.97 -3.20 4.16
N GLY A 51 -12.24 -4.46 3.80
CA GLY A 51 -13.54 -5.09 4.01
C GLY A 51 -13.41 -6.61 4.14
N GLY A 52 -14.47 -7.29 4.56
CA GLY A 52 -14.45 -8.72 4.79
C GLY A 52 -13.48 -9.12 5.90
N ALA A 53 -12.60 -10.10 5.66
CA ALA A 53 -11.66 -10.61 6.66
C ALA A 53 -10.69 -9.54 7.20
N GLU A 54 -10.28 -8.58 6.38
CA GLU A 54 -9.41 -7.48 6.82
C GLU A 54 -10.13 -6.54 7.79
N GLU A 55 -11.40 -6.22 7.50
CA GLU A 55 -12.26 -5.43 8.40
C GLU A 55 -12.49 -6.17 9.73
N GLU A 56 -12.79 -7.48 9.68
CA GLU A 56 -13.01 -8.30 10.88
C GLU A 56 -11.77 -8.36 11.76
N ALA A 57 -10.58 -8.54 11.16
CA ALA A 57 -9.32 -8.55 11.89
C ALA A 57 -9.00 -7.18 12.52
N PHE A 58 -9.26 -6.09 11.81
CA PHE A 58 -9.06 -4.75 12.35
C PHE A 58 -10.09 -4.40 13.43
N GLN A 59 -11.34 -4.87 13.32
CA GLN A 59 -12.36 -4.69 14.35
C GLN A 59 -11.91 -5.30 15.69
N ALA A 60 -11.21 -6.44 15.68
CA ALA A 60 -10.66 -7.01 16.91
C ALA A 60 -9.63 -6.10 17.60
N VAL A 61 -8.83 -5.34 16.82
CA VAL A 61 -7.90 -4.33 17.34
C VAL A 61 -8.66 -3.17 17.98
N LEU A 62 -9.72 -2.68 17.33
CA LEU A 62 -10.56 -1.59 17.86
C LEU A 62 -11.29 -2.00 19.14
N ASP A 63 -11.77 -3.24 19.20
CA ASP A 63 -12.42 -3.79 20.40
C ASP A 63 -11.43 -3.90 21.58
N ALA A 64 -10.19 -4.37 21.33
CA ALA A 64 -9.14 -4.43 22.34
C ALA A 64 -8.73 -3.03 22.84
N PHE A 65 -8.63 -2.06 21.95
CA PHE A 65 -8.41 -0.66 22.32
C PHE A 65 -9.55 -0.14 23.22
N ALA A 66 -10.81 -0.38 22.82
CA ALA A 66 -11.96 0.08 23.59
C ALA A 66 -12.03 -0.57 24.99
N GLU A 67 -11.61 -1.83 25.15
CA GLU A 67 -11.55 -2.51 26.43
C GLU A 67 -10.50 -1.90 27.39
N THR A 68 -9.39 -1.39 26.85
CA THR A 68 -8.28 -0.83 27.64
C THR A 68 -8.45 0.65 27.93
N SER A 69 -8.87 1.46 26.94
CA SER A 69 -9.00 2.91 27.04
C SER A 69 -10.36 3.38 27.56
N GLY A 70 -11.42 2.60 27.25
CA GLY A 70 -12.82 3.04 27.44
C GLY A 70 -13.33 3.96 26.33
N ILE A 71 -12.53 4.24 25.29
CA ILE A 71 -12.89 5.03 24.10
C ILE A 71 -13.52 4.09 23.07
N THR A 72 -14.64 4.49 22.50
CA THR A 72 -15.30 3.70 21.43
C THR A 72 -14.71 4.04 20.07
N ALA A 73 -14.06 3.06 19.45
CA ALA A 73 -13.56 3.20 18.07
C ALA A 73 -14.54 2.57 17.07
N THR A 74 -14.91 3.32 16.03
CA THR A 74 -15.80 2.86 14.95
C THR A 74 -15.04 2.82 13.63
N TYR A 75 -15.15 1.72 12.90
CA TYR A 75 -14.55 1.57 11.57
C TYR A 75 -15.55 1.86 10.47
N GLU A 76 -15.12 2.62 9.45
CA GLU A 76 -15.88 2.93 8.25
C GLU A 76 -15.11 2.45 7.01
N ALA A 77 -15.58 1.37 6.36
CA ALA A 77 -14.99 0.82 5.14
C ALA A 77 -15.40 1.63 3.90
N ASN A 78 -14.43 2.06 3.10
CA ASN A 78 -14.65 2.72 1.81
C ASN A 78 -13.88 1.98 0.71
N ARG A 79 -14.44 0.90 0.19
CA ARG A 79 -13.77 -0.02 -0.77
C ARG A 79 -13.62 0.53 -2.19
N THR A 80 -14.34 1.58 -2.54
CA THR A 80 -14.32 2.20 -3.87
C THR A 80 -14.05 3.69 -3.72
N ASP A 81 -13.18 4.23 -4.58
CA ASP A 81 -12.87 5.66 -4.64
C ASP A 81 -12.46 6.28 -3.28
N TYR A 82 -11.74 5.50 -2.46
CA TYR A 82 -11.37 5.87 -1.07
C TYR A 82 -10.80 7.29 -0.97
N ALA A 83 -9.82 7.63 -1.81
CA ALA A 83 -9.20 8.94 -1.81
C ALA A 83 -10.22 10.06 -2.08
N THR A 84 -11.09 9.89 -3.07
CA THR A 84 -12.14 10.88 -3.42
C THR A 84 -13.15 11.05 -2.28
N VAL A 85 -13.52 9.96 -1.61
CA VAL A 85 -14.44 10.01 -0.45
C VAL A 85 -13.79 10.76 0.70
N LEU A 86 -12.52 10.44 1.01
CA LEU A 86 -11.77 11.10 2.08
C LEU A 86 -11.62 12.61 1.80
N GLU A 87 -11.21 12.99 0.59
CA GLU A 87 -11.13 14.39 0.16
C GLU A 87 -12.45 15.12 0.29
N THR A 88 -13.54 14.48 -0.13
CA THR A 88 -14.89 15.10 -0.04
C THR A 88 -15.29 15.36 1.41
N ARG A 89 -14.97 14.45 2.34
CA ARG A 89 -15.22 14.63 3.77
C ARG A 89 -14.38 15.76 4.36
N ILE A 90 -13.09 15.82 4.01
CA ILE A 90 -12.19 16.89 4.44
C ILE A 90 -12.70 18.26 3.95
N GLN A 91 -13.03 18.37 2.65
CA GLN A 91 -13.57 19.62 2.08
C GLN A 91 -14.95 20.02 2.65
N GLY A 92 -15.70 19.05 3.14
CA GLY A 92 -17.01 19.25 3.76
C GLY A 92 -16.97 19.56 5.24
N ASP A 93 -15.79 19.82 5.84
CA ASP A 93 -15.59 20.02 7.28
C ASP A 93 -16.14 18.86 8.14
N ASN A 94 -16.09 17.63 7.61
CA ASN A 94 -16.51 16.41 8.30
C ASN A 94 -15.50 15.26 8.07
N PRO A 95 -14.22 15.46 8.39
CA PRO A 95 -13.23 14.39 8.25
C PRO A 95 -13.54 13.23 9.21
N PRO A 96 -12.99 12.02 8.97
CA PRO A 96 -12.84 11.02 10.03
C PRO A 96 -11.78 11.51 11.04
N ASP A 97 -11.71 10.89 12.20
CA ASP A 97 -10.66 11.22 13.18
C ASP A 97 -9.30 10.69 12.76
N VAL A 98 -9.30 9.47 12.20
CA VAL A 98 -8.11 8.77 11.71
C VAL A 98 -8.38 8.17 10.32
N ALA A 99 -7.43 8.31 9.43
CA ALA A 99 -7.45 7.66 8.12
C ALA A 99 -6.27 6.71 7.96
N ILE A 100 -6.53 5.52 7.42
CA ILE A 100 -5.49 4.60 7.01
C ILE A 100 -5.40 4.66 5.49
N ILE A 101 -4.24 5.10 5.01
CA ILE A 101 -3.99 5.55 3.64
C ILE A 101 -3.08 4.52 2.94
N PRO A 102 -3.51 3.95 1.81
CA PRO A 102 -2.73 2.92 1.11
C PRO A 102 -1.54 3.46 0.31
N GLY A 103 -1.56 4.74 -0.08
CA GLY A 103 -0.53 5.30 -0.97
C GLY A 103 0.17 6.52 -0.37
N ILE A 104 1.50 6.55 -0.43
CA ILE A 104 2.33 7.62 0.13
C ILE A 104 2.14 8.94 -0.63
N GLY A 105 1.84 8.90 -1.93
CA GLY A 105 1.49 10.11 -2.71
C GLY A 105 0.29 10.86 -2.14
N PHE A 106 -0.74 10.13 -1.66
CA PHE A 106 -1.88 10.75 -0.96
C PHE A 106 -1.49 11.31 0.40
N LEU A 107 -0.66 10.59 1.16
CA LEU A 107 -0.14 11.08 2.44
C LEU A 107 0.57 12.42 2.28
N ARG A 108 1.50 12.51 1.31
CA ARG A 108 2.24 13.75 1.03
C ARG A 108 1.32 14.91 0.68
N ARG A 109 0.35 14.68 -0.19
CA ARG A 109 -0.62 15.70 -0.57
C ARG A 109 -1.43 16.18 0.63
N PHE A 110 -1.98 15.28 1.43
CA PHE A 110 -2.77 15.66 2.61
C PHE A 110 -1.92 16.37 3.68
N ALA A 111 -0.66 16.02 3.84
CA ALA A 111 0.26 16.71 4.74
C ALA A 111 0.50 18.16 4.26
N ARG A 112 0.85 18.36 2.99
CA ARG A 112 1.11 19.69 2.41
C ARG A 112 -0.12 20.58 2.35
N ASP A 113 -1.30 20.00 2.13
CA ASP A 113 -2.58 20.73 2.19
C ASP A 113 -3.02 21.06 3.62
N GLY A 114 -2.31 20.55 4.65
CA GLY A 114 -2.68 20.71 6.06
C GLY A 114 -3.96 19.95 6.43
N SER A 115 -4.30 18.90 5.70
CA SER A 115 -5.48 18.07 5.91
C SER A 115 -5.28 17.00 6.97
N ILE A 116 -4.03 16.64 7.24
CA ILE A 116 -3.62 15.71 8.31
C ILE A 116 -2.67 16.42 9.28
N ILE A 117 -2.57 15.89 10.48
CA ILE A 117 -1.93 16.54 11.61
C ILE A 117 -0.56 15.89 11.85
N PRO A 118 0.54 16.69 12.04
CA PRO A 118 1.80 16.14 12.50
C PRO A 118 1.61 15.35 13.81
N LEU A 119 2.16 14.17 13.89
CA LEU A 119 2.03 13.32 15.09
C LEU A 119 2.69 13.92 16.31
N THR A 120 3.66 14.82 16.12
CA THR A 120 4.25 15.62 17.19
C THR A 120 3.25 16.56 17.86
N ASP A 121 2.23 17.02 17.13
CA ASP A 121 1.15 17.84 17.71
C ASP A 121 0.20 16.99 18.59
N LEU A 122 0.19 15.67 18.41
CA LEU A 122 -0.47 14.71 19.29
C LEU A 122 0.43 14.24 20.44
N GLY A 123 1.67 14.71 20.51
CA GLY A 123 2.65 14.30 21.52
C GLY A 123 3.39 13.00 21.16
N ILE A 124 3.27 12.51 19.94
CA ILE A 124 3.91 11.28 19.45
C ILE A 124 5.21 11.66 18.73
N GLU A 125 6.32 11.52 19.44
CA GLU A 125 7.65 11.77 18.87
C GLU A 125 8.18 10.52 18.17
N ARG A 126 8.68 10.66 16.94
CA ARG A 126 9.23 9.57 16.15
C ARG A 126 10.28 8.77 16.92
N ASP A 127 11.24 9.45 17.53
CA ASP A 127 12.34 8.84 18.27
C ASP A 127 11.85 7.99 19.46
N ALA A 128 10.68 8.33 20.03
CA ALA A 128 10.12 7.61 21.17
C ALA A 128 9.53 6.25 20.77
N ILE A 129 9.06 6.11 19.52
CA ILE A 129 8.42 4.88 19.00
C ILE A 129 9.32 4.10 18.05
N GLU A 130 10.45 4.67 17.58
CA GLU A 130 11.30 4.04 16.55
C GLU A 130 11.76 2.63 16.96
N ALA A 131 12.05 2.42 18.26
CA ALA A 131 12.46 1.11 18.77
C ALA A 131 11.37 0.02 18.66
N ASN A 132 10.11 0.40 18.45
CA ASN A 132 8.99 -0.52 18.27
C ASN A 132 8.83 -0.99 16.81
N PHE A 133 9.51 -0.37 15.87
CA PHE A 133 9.41 -0.67 14.43
C PHE A 133 10.70 -1.27 13.88
N ALA A 134 10.59 -2.06 12.82
CA ALA A 134 11.77 -2.45 12.08
C ALA A 134 12.45 -1.22 11.44
N PRO A 135 13.80 -1.22 11.32
CA PRO A 135 14.54 -0.05 10.85
C PRO A 135 14.06 0.47 9.50
N GLY A 136 13.83 1.78 9.41
CA GLY A 136 13.44 2.47 8.17
C GLY A 136 11.93 2.48 7.88
N LEU A 137 11.12 1.69 8.59
CA LEU A 137 9.68 1.62 8.31
C LEU A 137 8.92 2.91 8.64
N LEU A 138 9.41 3.72 9.57
CA LEU A 138 8.79 5.01 9.89
C LEU A 138 9.13 6.13 8.90
N ASP A 139 10.11 5.92 8.00
CA ASP A 139 10.52 6.92 7.01
C ASP A 139 9.38 7.24 6.03
N VAL A 140 8.52 6.25 5.72
CA VAL A 140 7.36 6.43 4.83
C VAL A 140 6.32 7.41 5.37
N GLY A 141 6.31 7.65 6.68
CA GLY A 141 5.40 8.59 7.35
C GLY A 141 5.95 10.02 7.47
N VAL A 142 7.16 10.27 6.96
CA VAL A 142 7.80 11.60 7.02
C VAL A 142 7.54 12.35 5.72
N VAL A 143 7.05 13.58 5.83
CA VAL A 143 6.82 14.50 4.71
C VAL A 143 7.45 15.85 5.05
N ASP A 144 8.35 16.36 4.21
CA ASP A 144 9.00 17.66 4.38
C ASP A 144 9.64 17.83 5.78
N ASP A 145 10.35 16.78 6.24
CA ASP A 145 11.01 16.67 7.55
C ASP A 145 10.06 16.60 8.78
N GLU A 146 8.74 16.55 8.57
CA GLU A 146 7.75 16.38 9.65
C GLU A 146 7.14 14.97 9.66
N PHE A 147 6.80 14.46 10.84
CA PHE A 147 6.29 13.11 11.02
C PHE A 147 4.75 13.11 11.10
N TYR A 148 4.07 12.60 10.06
CA TYR A 148 2.62 12.62 9.90
C TYR A 148 1.92 11.29 10.09
N ALA A 149 2.61 10.16 9.85
CA ALA A 149 1.95 8.88 9.84
C ALA A 149 2.84 7.75 10.35
N VAL A 150 2.22 6.70 10.86
CA VAL A 150 2.87 5.43 11.17
C VAL A 150 2.42 4.36 10.19
N ILE A 151 3.35 3.53 9.74
CA ILE A 151 3.01 2.34 8.97
C ILE A 151 2.37 1.31 9.90
N VAL A 152 1.23 0.75 9.52
CA VAL A 152 0.46 -0.16 10.39
C VAL A 152 0.31 -1.56 9.82
N LYS A 153 0.56 -1.73 8.53
CA LYS A 153 0.39 -2.99 7.81
C LYS A 153 1.51 -3.17 6.80
N LEU A 154 2.05 -4.38 6.71
CA LEU A 154 2.99 -4.81 5.68
C LEU A 154 2.42 -5.99 4.90
N ASN A 155 2.73 -6.03 3.60
CA ASN A 155 2.56 -7.20 2.74
C ASN A 155 3.78 -7.33 1.84
N SER A 156 4.39 -8.51 1.81
CA SER A 156 5.46 -8.79 0.84
C SER A 156 4.92 -8.73 -0.58
N LYS A 157 5.64 -8.07 -1.48
CA LYS A 157 5.40 -8.06 -2.93
C LYS A 157 6.35 -9.01 -3.67
N ALA A 158 7.09 -9.85 -2.94
CA ALA A 158 8.12 -10.72 -3.48
C ALA A 158 7.75 -12.21 -3.32
N THR A 159 6.53 -12.59 -3.73
CA THR A 159 6.00 -13.95 -3.64
C THR A 159 5.49 -14.45 -4.98
N ILE A 160 5.75 -15.72 -5.30
CA ILE A 160 5.16 -16.41 -6.45
C ILE A 160 4.31 -17.56 -5.92
N TRP A 161 3.02 -17.50 -6.18
CA TRP A 161 2.00 -18.41 -5.71
C TRP A 161 1.72 -19.53 -6.68
N TYR A 162 1.54 -20.76 -6.19
CA TYR A 162 1.31 -21.96 -7.00
C TYR A 162 0.52 -23.01 -6.25
N ASP A 163 0.05 -24.03 -6.95
CA ASP A 163 -0.58 -25.22 -6.37
C ASP A 163 0.46 -26.37 -6.31
N PRO A 164 0.93 -26.78 -5.10
CA PRO A 164 1.90 -27.85 -4.94
C PRO A 164 1.46 -29.20 -5.53
N SER A 165 0.17 -29.52 -5.49
CA SER A 165 -0.36 -30.76 -6.03
C SER A 165 -0.23 -30.79 -7.56
N ARG A 166 -0.53 -29.67 -8.23
CA ARG A 166 -0.40 -29.57 -9.68
C ARG A 166 1.06 -29.54 -10.14
N PHE A 167 1.94 -28.86 -9.37
CA PHE A 167 3.39 -28.91 -9.61
C PHE A 167 3.93 -30.33 -9.54
N SER A 168 3.48 -31.10 -8.53
CA SER A 168 3.84 -32.52 -8.40
C SER A 168 3.33 -33.37 -9.56
N GLU A 169 2.13 -33.11 -10.11
CA GLU A 169 1.57 -33.80 -11.28
C GLU A 169 2.36 -33.49 -12.55
N LEU A 170 2.83 -32.24 -12.71
CA LEU A 170 3.68 -31.80 -13.82
C LEU A 170 5.13 -32.26 -13.66
N GLY A 171 5.55 -32.65 -12.44
CA GLY A 171 6.92 -33.05 -12.15
C GLY A 171 7.88 -31.88 -12.10
N VAL A 172 7.43 -30.71 -11.70
CA VAL A 172 8.19 -29.48 -11.54
C VAL A 172 8.28 -29.05 -10.08
N GLU A 173 9.25 -28.21 -9.74
CA GLU A 173 9.54 -27.74 -8.39
C GLU A 173 9.80 -26.22 -8.41
N PRO A 174 9.53 -25.48 -7.31
CA PRO A 174 9.91 -24.08 -7.14
C PRO A 174 11.41 -23.83 -7.33
N THR A 175 11.78 -22.59 -7.66
CA THR A 175 13.15 -22.18 -7.94
C THR A 175 13.54 -20.89 -7.23
N GLU A 176 14.85 -20.69 -7.01
CA GLU A 176 15.40 -19.49 -6.38
C GLU A 176 16.12 -18.55 -7.36
N THR A 177 16.18 -18.93 -8.67
CA THR A 177 16.87 -18.14 -9.68
C THR A 177 15.96 -17.79 -10.85
N TRP A 178 16.21 -16.66 -11.52
CA TRP A 178 15.45 -16.22 -12.70
C TRP A 178 15.55 -17.22 -13.86
N ASP A 179 16.75 -17.69 -14.18
CA ASP A 179 16.94 -18.71 -15.24
C ASP A 179 16.19 -20.00 -14.91
N GLY A 180 16.11 -20.33 -13.60
CA GLY A 180 15.29 -21.42 -13.12
C GLY A 180 13.81 -21.15 -13.33
N LEU A 181 13.33 -19.90 -13.13
CA LEU A 181 11.93 -19.51 -13.33
C LEU A 181 11.53 -19.56 -14.81
N VAL A 182 12.41 -19.11 -15.70
CA VAL A 182 12.21 -19.26 -17.16
C VAL A 182 12.14 -20.73 -17.54
N THR A 183 13.09 -21.56 -17.04
CA THR A 183 13.09 -23.00 -17.28
C THR A 183 11.82 -23.68 -16.73
N LEU A 184 11.38 -23.31 -15.53
CA LEU A 184 10.15 -23.80 -14.91
C LEU A 184 8.93 -23.49 -15.79
N SER A 185 8.88 -22.27 -16.34
CA SER A 185 7.81 -21.86 -17.25
C SER A 185 7.82 -22.68 -18.54
N ASP A 186 8.99 -22.91 -19.12
CA ASP A 186 9.16 -23.75 -20.31
C ASP A 186 8.75 -25.21 -20.05
N ASP A 187 9.10 -25.77 -18.90
CA ASP A 187 8.75 -27.14 -18.51
C ASP A 187 7.24 -27.30 -18.30
N ILE A 188 6.59 -26.32 -17.67
CA ILE A 188 5.13 -26.27 -17.52
C ILE A 188 4.46 -26.22 -18.89
N ALA A 189 4.92 -25.35 -19.79
CA ALA A 189 4.39 -25.21 -21.15
C ALA A 189 4.62 -26.50 -21.97
N ALA A 190 5.77 -27.14 -21.83
CA ALA A 190 6.06 -28.42 -22.46
C ALA A 190 5.16 -29.56 -21.93
N GLY A 191 4.74 -29.48 -20.67
CA GLY A 191 3.72 -30.33 -20.06
C GLY A 191 2.30 -30.11 -20.59
N GLY A 192 2.08 -29.06 -21.36
CA GLY A 192 0.80 -28.69 -21.96
C GLY A 192 -0.10 -27.83 -21.05
N ALA A 193 0.47 -27.26 -19.99
CA ALA A 193 -0.18 -26.31 -19.10
C ALA A 193 0.28 -24.87 -19.40
N THR A 194 -0.44 -23.87 -18.88
CA THR A 194 -0.06 -22.47 -19.05
C THR A 194 0.68 -21.98 -17.79
N PRO A 195 1.92 -21.48 -17.90
CA PRO A 195 2.70 -21.09 -16.73
C PRO A 195 2.07 -20.01 -15.88
N TRP A 196 1.63 -18.90 -16.48
CA TRP A 196 1.31 -17.69 -15.76
C TRP A 196 -0.13 -17.22 -15.93
N SER A 197 -0.76 -16.86 -14.83
CA SER A 197 -1.89 -15.92 -14.81
C SER A 197 -1.35 -14.52 -14.48
N VAL A 198 -1.68 -13.55 -15.35
CA VAL A 198 -1.32 -12.14 -15.17
C VAL A 198 -2.60 -11.30 -15.15
N ALA A 199 -2.81 -10.54 -14.08
CA ALA A 199 -3.98 -9.66 -13.92
C ALA A 199 -3.66 -8.23 -14.35
N GLY A 200 -3.37 -8.04 -15.64
CA GLY A 200 -2.90 -6.77 -16.18
C GLY A 200 -3.96 -5.66 -16.31
N ALA A 201 -5.25 -5.95 -16.10
CA ALA A 201 -6.32 -4.97 -16.30
C ALA A 201 -6.24 -3.80 -15.31
N ASP A 202 -5.84 -4.08 -14.08
CA ASP A 202 -5.79 -3.08 -13.00
C ASP A 202 -4.49 -2.23 -13.01
N GLY A 203 -3.50 -2.60 -13.82
CA GLY A 203 -2.22 -1.89 -13.98
C GLY A 203 -1.24 -2.09 -12.82
N TRP A 204 -1.66 -1.87 -11.58
CA TRP A 204 -0.81 -1.99 -10.39
C TRP A 204 -0.20 -3.39 -10.19
N THR A 205 -0.84 -4.44 -10.65
CA THR A 205 -0.28 -5.80 -10.62
C THR A 205 0.96 -5.96 -11.50
N LEU A 206 1.06 -5.16 -12.57
CA LEU A 206 2.25 -5.10 -13.41
C LEU A 206 3.37 -4.29 -12.75
N THR A 207 3.03 -3.30 -11.90
CA THR A 207 4.05 -2.57 -11.14
C THR A 207 4.74 -3.46 -10.12
N ASP A 208 4.00 -4.36 -9.44
CA ASP A 208 4.58 -5.37 -8.54
C ASP A 208 5.63 -6.25 -9.26
N TRP A 209 5.32 -6.69 -10.48
CA TRP A 209 6.26 -7.44 -11.31
C TRP A 209 7.51 -6.62 -11.65
N PHE A 210 7.32 -5.38 -12.11
CA PHE A 210 8.40 -4.48 -12.48
C PHE A 210 9.32 -4.21 -11.28
N GLU A 211 8.75 -3.87 -10.17
CA GLU A 211 9.47 -3.51 -8.95
C GLU A 211 10.28 -4.67 -8.37
N ALA A 212 9.67 -5.86 -8.30
CA ALA A 212 10.37 -7.06 -7.86
C ALA A 212 11.54 -7.39 -8.81
N THR A 213 11.29 -7.36 -10.14
CA THR A 213 12.34 -7.62 -11.13
C THR A 213 13.43 -6.55 -11.10
N TYR A 214 13.06 -5.26 -11.04
CA TYR A 214 14.00 -4.15 -11.00
C TYR A 214 14.91 -4.23 -9.77
N LEU A 215 14.32 -4.48 -8.59
CA LEU A 215 15.07 -4.62 -7.33
C LEU A 215 16.07 -5.79 -7.40
N LYS A 216 15.68 -6.94 -7.96
CA LYS A 216 16.58 -8.09 -8.11
C LYS A 216 17.68 -7.86 -9.14
N LEU A 217 17.37 -7.20 -10.25
CA LEU A 217 18.34 -6.92 -11.30
C LEU A 217 19.33 -5.82 -10.90
N ASN A 218 18.82 -4.70 -10.41
CA ASN A 218 19.61 -3.48 -10.25
C ASN A 218 20.01 -3.17 -8.79
N GLY A 219 19.42 -3.86 -7.82
CA GLY A 219 19.71 -3.73 -6.39
C GLY A 219 19.06 -2.52 -5.72
N VAL A 220 19.28 -2.45 -4.43
CA VAL A 220 18.59 -1.53 -3.50
C VAL A 220 18.87 -0.06 -3.82
N GLU A 221 20.13 0.33 -4.06
CA GLU A 221 20.50 1.73 -4.33
C GLU A 221 19.90 2.24 -5.64
N ALA A 222 19.86 1.39 -6.67
CA ALA A 222 19.24 1.74 -7.94
C ALA A 222 17.70 1.87 -7.81
N TYR A 223 17.08 1.00 -7.01
CA TYR A 223 15.65 1.08 -6.70
C TYR A 223 15.30 2.38 -6.01
N ASP A 224 16.03 2.73 -4.94
CA ASP A 224 15.83 3.98 -4.19
C ASP A 224 15.99 5.21 -5.10
N THR A 225 16.96 5.16 -6.01
CA THR A 225 17.19 6.25 -6.97
C THR A 225 16.05 6.36 -7.98
N LEU A 226 15.59 5.24 -8.58
CA LEU A 226 14.58 5.25 -9.63
C LEU A 226 13.25 5.87 -9.14
N PHE A 227 12.85 5.52 -7.91
CA PHE A 227 11.59 5.99 -7.32
C PHE A 227 11.72 7.29 -6.52
N SER A 228 12.78 8.05 -6.76
CA SER A 228 13.01 9.40 -6.23
C SER A 228 12.93 10.47 -7.31
N SER A 229 13.07 11.74 -6.92
CA SER A 229 13.18 12.86 -7.86
C SER A 229 14.44 12.81 -8.75
N GLU A 230 15.41 11.97 -8.43
CA GLU A 230 16.63 11.76 -9.21
C GLU A 230 16.49 10.61 -10.23
N GLY A 231 15.34 9.91 -10.25
CA GLY A 231 15.09 8.75 -11.07
C GLY A 231 15.13 9.02 -12.57
N SER A 232 15.82 8.14 -13.33
CA SER A 232 15.87 8.18 -14.78
C SER A 232 15.13 6.98 -15.37
N TRP A 233 13.92 7.19 -15.82
CA TRP A 233 13.06 6.16 -16.43
C TRP A 233 13.53 5.77 -17.85
N THR A 234 14.41 6.56 -18.45
CA THR A 234 15.02 6.27 -19.76
C THR A 234 16.39 5.59 -19.68
N ASP A 235 16.81 5.22 -18.45
CA ASP A 235 18.05 4.48 -18.23
C ASP A 235 17.97 3.03 -18.75
N GLU A 236 19.10 2.42 -19.14
CA GLU A 236 19.18 1.02 -19.59
C GLU A 236 18.67 0.05 -18.53
N SER A 237 18.79 0.35 -17.25
CA SER A 237 18.28 -0.48 -16.15
C SER A 237 16.78 -0.74 -16.27
N VAL A 238 16.01 0.27 -16.69
CA VAL A 238 14.56 0.14 -16.89
C VAL A 238 14.25 -0.73 -18.11
N THR A 239 14.89 -0.48 -19.25
CA THR A 239 14.66 -1.27 -20.47
C THR A 239 15.08 -2.71 -20.29
N ASN A 240 16.21 -2.99 -19.61
CA ASN A 240 16.66 -4.34 -19.30
C ASN A 240 15.65 -5.08 -18.40
N THR A 241 15.05 -4.38 -17.45
CA THR A 241 13.98 -4.96 -16.59
C THR A 241 12.76 -5.34 -17.41
N LEU A 242 12.31 -4.46 -18.32
CA LEU A 242 11.17 -4.74 -19.21
C LEU A 242 11.45 -5.91 -20.16
N ASP A 243 12.68 -6.03 -20.66
CA ASP A 243 13.11 -7.12 -21.55
C ASP A 243 13.06 -8.46 -20.80
N LEU A 244 13.52 -8.53 -19.54
CA LEU A 244 13.39 -9.74 -18.72
C LEU A 244 11.91 -10.10 -18.50
N MET A 245 11.09 -9.13 -18.09
CA MET A 245 9.69 -9.37 -17.79
C MET A 245 8.90 -9.83 -19.01
N PHE A 246 8.88 -9.03 -20.08
CA PHE A 246 7.98 -9.22 -21.22
C PHE A 246 8.66 -9.94 -22.40
N GLY A 247 10.00 -9.88 -22.48
CA GLY A 247 10.76 -10.54 -23.53
C GLY A 247 11.12 -11.99 -23.21
N GLU A 248 11.32 -12.35 -21.94
CA GLU A 248 11.74 -13.69 -21.54
C GLU A 248 10.66 -14.47 -20.79
N LEU A 249 10.01 -13.88 -19.77
CA LEU A 249 9.16 -14.62 -18.84
C LEU A 249 7.65 -14.55 -19.22
N LEU A 250 7.09 -13.35 -19.33
CA LEU A 250 5.66 -13.11 -19.57
C LEU A 250 5.37 -12.99 -21.07
N THR A 251 5.83 -13.97 -21.84
CA THR A 251 5.63 -14.02 -23.30
C THR A 251 4.19 -14.43 -23.65
N GLU A 252 3.78 -14.18 -24.91
CA GLU A 252 2.45 -14.55 -25.43
C GLU A 252 2.08 -16.02 -25.17
N ASP A 253 3.06 -16.93 -25.26
CA ASP A 253 2.84 -18.36 -25.09
C ASP A 253 2.84 -18.81 -23.61
N ASN A 254 3.41 -18.00 -22.70
CA ASN A 254 3.53 -18.32 -21.29
C ASN A 254 2.36 -17.80 -20.43
N VAL A 255 1.54 -16.91 -20.97
CA VAL A 255 0.48 -16.21 -20.22
C VAL A 255 -0.91 -16.69 -20.63
N ASP A 256 -1.77 -16.90 -19.66
CA ASP A 256 -3.15 -17.36 -19.89
C ASP A 256 -3.98 -16.37 -20.71
N GLY A 257 -4.41 -16.83 -21.89
CA GLY A 257 -5.10 -16.00 -22.87
C GLY A 257 -4.19 -15.06 -23.65
N GLY A 258 -2.88 -15.22 -23.55
CA GLY A 258 -1.87 -14.34 -24.14
C GLY A 258 -1.91 -12.94 -23.56
N THR A 259 -1.20 -12.00 -24.17
CA THR A 259 -1.13 -10.60 -23.73
C THR A 259 -2.49 -9.92 -23.66
N ASP A 260 -3.36 -10.14 -24.67
CA ASP A 260 -4.71 -9.56 -24.67
C ASP A 260 -5.57 -10.10 -23.53
N GLY A 261 -5.46 -11.41 -23.24
CA GLY A 261 -6.17 -12.05 -22.13
C GLY A 261 -5.67 -11.53 -20.76
N ALA A 262 -4.37 -11.39 -20.59
CA ALA A 262 -3.77 -10.82 -19.37
C ALA A 262 -4.27 -9.38 -19.11
N LEU A 263 -4.23 -8.53 -20.14
CA LEU A 263 -4.66 -7.13 -20.05
C LEU A 263 -6.18 -6.95 -19.86
N ALA A 264 -6.96 -8.00 -20.06
CA ALA A 264 -8.41 -8.04 -19.80
C ALA A 264 -8.75 -8.70 -18.44
N THR A 265 -7.77 -9.31 -17.77
CA THR A 265 -7.97 -10.05 -16.52
C THR A 265 -7.82 -9.11 -15.33
N ALA A 266 -8.88 -8.99 -14.52
CA ALA A 266 -8.86 -8.24 -13.26
C ALA A 266 -8.15 -9.03 -12.15
N PHE A 267 -7.75 -8.36 -11.09
CA PHE A 267 -6.92 -8.87 -10.01
C PHE A 267 -7.44 -10.20 -9.42
N VAL A 268 -8.67 -10.22 -8.92
CA VAL A 268 -9.26 -11.43 -8.31
C VAL A 268 -9.47 -12.54 -9.32
N ASP A 269 -9.86 -12.19 -10.57
CA ASP A 269 -10.00 -13.16 -11.65
C ASP A 269 -8.65 -13.83 -12.00
N GLY A 270 -7.55 -13.07 -11.92
CA GLY A 270 -6.21 -13.60 -12.11
C GLY A 270 -5.83 -14.66 -11.06
N ILE A 271 -6.16 -14.42 -9.81
CA ILE A 271 -5.97 -15.39 -8.71
C ILE A 271 -6.85 -16.63 -8.96
N ALA A 272 -8.10 -16.42 -9.34
CA ALA A 272 -9.04 -17.51 -9.62
C ALA A 272 -8.59 -18.43 -10.78
N LYS A 273 -7.86 -17.91 -11.77
CA LYS A 273 -7.28 -18.72 -12.85
C LYS A 273 -6.25 -19.75 -12.36
N VAL A 274 -5.65 -19.54 -11.19
CA VAL A 274 -4.71 -20.49 -10.59
C VAL A 274 -5.38 -21.39 -9.54
N PHE A 275 -6.28 -20.85 -8.71
CA PHE A 275 -6.74 -21.52 -7.50
C PHE A 275 -8.22 -21.96 -7.52
N SER A 276 -9.00 -21.60 -8.53
CA SER A 276 -10.38 -22.08 -8.63
C SER A 276 -10.48 -23.48 -9.22
N THR A 277 -11.66 -24.10 -9.07
CA THR A 277 -11.96 -25.36 -9.73
C THR A 277 -11.94 -25.17 -11.26
N GLY A 278 -11.01 -25.84 -11.94
CA GLY A 278 -10.80 -25.69 -13.39
C GLY A 278 -9.81 -24.58 -13.75
N ALA A 279 -8.84 -24.37 -12.87
CA ALA A 279 -7.70 -23.48 -13.10
C ALA A 279 -7.10 -23.61 -14.53
N SER A 280 -6.69 -22.49 -15.10
CA SER A 280 -6.14 -22.40 -16.46
C SER A 280 -4.67 -22.00 -16.51
N ALA A 281 -4.09 -21.62 -15.37
CA ALA A 281 -2.68 -21.29 -15.20
C ALA A 281 -2.10 -21.90 -13.92
N GLU A 282 -0.77 -21.98 -13.83
CA GLU A 282 -0.07 -22.68 -12.76
C GLU A 282 0.49 -21.75 -11.69
N MET A 283 0.84 -20.52 -12.03
CA MET A 283 1.47 -19.56 -11.12
C MET A 283 0.82 -18.18 -11.18
N TYR A 284 0.91 -17.44 -10.07
CA TYR A 284 0.49 -16.05 -9.94
C TYR A 284 1.52 -15.25 -9.12
N CYS A 285 1.88 -14.05 -9.56
CA CYS A 285 2.71 -13.10 -8.83
C CYS A 285 1.89 -11.82 -8.54
N CYS A 286 2.14 -11.02 -7.62
CA CYS A 286 3.09 -11.04 -6.54
C CYS A 286 2.29 -10.93 -5.22
N GLY A 287 2.55 -10.18 -4.27
CA GLY A 287 1.68 -9.87 -3.14
C GLY A 287 1.26 -11.06 -2.24
N ALA A 288 1.63 -10.99 -0.97
CA ALA A 288 1.33 -12.06 -0.03
C ALA A 288 -0.17 -12.18 0.34
N PHE A 289 -0.95 -11.12 0.13
CA PHE A 289 -2.41 -11.12 0.27
C PHE A 289 -3.13 -12.11 -0.67
N VAL A 290 -2.47 -12.58 -1.73
CA VAL A 290 -3.01 -13.58 -2.69
C VAL A 290 -3.49 -14.84 -1.96
N GLY A 291 -2.74 -15.31 -0.97
CA GLY A 291 -3.12 -16.51 -0.21
C GLY A 291 -4.48 -16.40 0.48
N GLY A 292 -4.74 -15.27 1.12
CA GLY A 292 -6.02 -15.00 1.78
C GLY A 292 -7.19 -14.86 0.80
N ILE A 293 -6.96 -14.21 -0.34
CA ILE A 293 -7.98 -14.05 -1.38
C ILE A 293 -8.28 -15.39 -2.06
N ALA A 294 -7.25 -16.17 -2.38
CA ALA A 294 -7.41 -17.49 -2.99
C ALA A 294 -8.23 -18.43 -2.10
N ALA A 295 -8.03 -18.40 -0.78
CA ALA A 295 -8.76 -19.20 0.20
C ALA A 295 -10.09 -18.57 0.67
N SER A 296 -10.60 -17.55 -0.01
CA SER A 296 -11.88 -16.90 0.30
C SER A 296 -13.05 -17.49 -0.51
N ASP A 297 -14.27 -17.10 -0.12
CA ASP A 297 -15.52 -17.44 -0.85
C ASP A 297 -15.52 -16.90 -2.30
N ASP A 298 -14.73 -15.89 -2.60
CA ASP A 298 -14.64 -15.29 -3.94
C ASP A 298 -13.86 -16.18 -4.93
N VAL A 299 -13.00 -17.10 -4.43
CA VAL A 299 -12.17 -17.97 -5.26
C VAL A 299 -12.38 -19.44 -4.91
N ASN A 300 -11.84 -19.91 -3.76
CA ASN A 300 -11.96 -21.31 -3.35
C ASN A 300 -11.69 -21.47 -1.83
N PRO A 301 -12.74 -21.48 -1.00
CA PRO A 301 -12.59 -21.57 0.47
C PRO A 301 -12.13 -22.96 0.97
N ASP A 302 -12.06 -23.96 0.09
CA ASP A 302 -11.63 -25.32 0.44
C ASP A 302 -10.11 -25.53 0.32
N LEU A 303 -9.34 -24.51 -0.07
CA LEU A 303 -7.88 -24.60 -0.22
C LEU A 303 -7.19 -24.83 1.13
N THR A 304 -6.22 -25.74 1.11
CA THR A 304 -5.36 -26.03 2.26
C THR A 304 -3.94 -25.54 1.97
N PHE A 305 -3.43 -24.63 2.80
CA PHE A 305 -2.07 -24.11 2.67
C PHE A 305 -1.04 -25.24 2.80
N GLY A 306 0.01 -25.19 1.97
CA GLY A 306 1.04 -26.23 1.88
C GLY A 306 0.61 -27.50 1.11
N THR A 307 -0.66 -27.58 0.64
CA THR A 307 -1.18 -28.72 -0.15
C THR A 307 -1.77 -28.28 -1.48
N ASP A 308 -2.73 -27.34 -1.43
CA ASP A 308 -3.46 -26.86 -2.59
C ASP A 308 -3.04 -25.43 -2.98
N ILE A 309 -2.39 -24.74 -2.05
CA ILE A 309 -1.83 -23.39 -2.23
C ILE A 309 -0.55 -23.26 -1.42
N ASP A 310 0.48 -22.73 -2.04
CA ASP A 310 1.75 -22.37 -1.40
C ASP A 310 2.45 -21.28 -2.24
N TRP A 311 3.57 -20.79 -1.78
CA TRP A 311 4.35 -19.80 -2.51
C TRP A 311 5.86 -20.02 -2.32
N PHE A 312 6.65 -19.44 -3.21
CA PHE A 312 8.09 -19.32 -3.08
C PHE A 312 8.53 -17.87 -3.31
N ALA A 313 9.70 -17.51 -2.76
CA ALA A 313 10.24 -16.18 -2.87
C ALA A 313 10.54 -15.80 -4.34
N PHE A 314 10.28 -14.55 -4.70
CA PHE A 314 10.68 -14.02 -6.00
C PHE A 314 12.18 -14.20 -6.21
N PRO A 315 12.61 -14.85 -7.31
CA PRO A 315 13.98 -15.35 -7.45
C PRO A 315 15.01 -14.23 -7.64
N THR A 316 16.27 -14.56 -7.37
CA THR A 316 17.41 -13.72 -7.75
C THR A 316 17.69 -13.80 -9.23
N ILE A 317 18.27 -12.73 -9.81
CA ILE A 317 18.71 -12.67 -11.21
C ILE A 317 20.21 -12.89 -11.26
N GLU A 318 20.70 -13.76 -12.16
CA GLU A 318 22.12 -14.01 -12.32
C GLU A 318 22.85 -12.72 -12.76
N ASP A 319 23.96 -12.43 -12.14
CA ASP A 319 24.69 -11.16 -12.28
C ASP A 319 23.91 -9.91 -11.84
N GLY A 320 22.69 -10.05 -11.29
CA GLY A 320 21.93 -8.96 -10.66
C GLY A 320 22.54 -8.52 -9.34
N ALA A 321 22.26 -7.27 -8.95
CA ALA A 321 22.78 -6.68 -7.73
C ALA A 321 21.91 -6.98 -6.48
N GLY A 322 20.63 -7.38 -6.67
CA GLY A 322 19.70 -7.69 -5.58
C GLY A 322 19.78 -9.12 -5.08
N GLY A 323 19.77 -9.31 -3.76
CA GLY A 323 19.75 -10.61 -3.09
C GLY A 323 18.35 -11.18 -2.89
N ILE A 324 18.26 -12.46 -2.49
CA ILE A 324 16.96 -13.11 -2.19
C ILE A 324 16.21 -12.41 -1.06
N GLY A 325 16.92 -11.83 -0.09
CA GLY A 325 16.37 -11.10 1.04
C GLY A 325 16.10 -9.62 0.78
N ASP A 326 16.31 -9.12 -0.44
CA ASP A 326 15.92 -7.75 -0.82
C ASP A 326 14.48 -7.79 -1.34
N ILE A 327 13.56 -7.19 -0.61
CA ILE A 327 12.12 -7.39 -0.77
C ILE A 327 11.44 -6.04 -0.97
N SER A 328 10.62 -5.91 -2.02
CA SER A 328 9.60 -4.86 -2.11
C SER A 328 8.39 -5.25 -1.26
N TYR A 329 7.81 -4.29 -0.57
CA TYR A 329 6.64 -4.49 0.26
C TYR A 329 5.63 -3.37 0.03
N GLY A 330 4.34 -3.70 0.07
CA GLY A 330 3.27 -2.74 0.20
C GLY A 330 2.86 -2.59 1.66
N GLY A 331 2.17 -1.50 1.96
CA GLY A 331 1.67 -1.27 3.31
C GLY A 331 0.79 -0.04 3.37
N ASP A 332 0.05 0.05 4.47
CA ASP A 332 -0.85 1.17 4.73
C ASP A 332 -0.31 2.02 5.88
N VAL A 333 -0.41 3.33 5.73
CA VAL A 333 0.01 4.30 6.75
C VAL A 333 -1.21 4.91 7.44
N MET A 334 -1.11 5.12 8.75
CA MET A 334 -2.18 5.68 9.57
C MET A 334 -1.83 7.12 9.94
N ALA A 335 -2.73 8.04 9.63
CA ALA A 335 -2.62 9.48 9.87
C ALA A 335 -3.84 10.02 10.63
N ALA A 336 -3.61 11.03 11.48
CA ALA A 336 -4.66 11.72 12.22
C ALA A 336 -5.17 12.94 11.45
N LEU A 337 -6.49 13.17 11.50
CA LEU A 337 -7.15 14.36 10.94
C LEU A 337 -7.75 15.27 12.01
N VAL A 338 -7.91 14.76 13.22
CA VAL A 338 -8.39 15.50 14.40
C VAL A 338 -7.33 15.44 15.51
N ALA A 339 -7.14 16.58 16.22
CA ALA A 339 -6.19 16.68 17.31
C ALA A 339 -6.92 16.78 18.65
N ASP A 340 -7.16 15.62 19.27
CA ASP A 340 -7.69 15.54 20.63
C ASP A 340 -7.02 14.38 21.41
N THR A 341 -7.38 14.22 22.66
CA THR A 341 -6.78 13.23 23.56
C THR A 341 -7.15 11.80 23.17
N ASP A 342 -8.34 11.56 22.59
CA ASP A 342 -8.80 10.22 22.22
C ASP A 342 -8.06 9.71 20.98
N VAL A 343 -7.87 10.59 20.00
CA VAL A 343 -7.08 10.31 18.79
C VAL A 343 -5.62 10.06 19.15
N ALA A 344 -5.03 10.89 20.04
CA ALA A 344 -3.66 10.71 20.49
C ALA A 344 -3.47 9.34 21.17
N GLU A 345 -4.38 8.94 22.07
CA GLU A 345 -4.34 7.65 22.77
C GLU A 345 -4.48 6.47 21.79
N PHE A 346 -5.35 6.58 20.77
CA PHE A 346 -5.49 5.55 19.75
C PHE A 346 -4.24 5.43 18.88
N MET A 347 -3.71 6.55 18.38
CA MET A 347 -2.50 6.58 17.57
C MET A 347 -1.31 5.98 18.34
N GLU A 348 -1.16 6.29 19.63
CA GLU A 348 -0.13 5.72 20.50
C GLU A 348 -0.34 4.20 20.69
N TYR A 349 -1.58 3.76 20.96
CA TYR A 349 -1.91 2.33 21.09
C TYR A 349 -1.50 1.54 19.85
N MET A 350 -1.76 2.06 18.65
CA MET A 350 -1.41 1.40 17.39
C MET A 350 0.11 1.25 17.16
N THR A 351 0.94 1.94 17.93
CA THR A 351 2.41 1.76 17.91
C THR A 351 2.93 0.74 18.93
N THR A 352 2.03 0.05 19.63
CA THR A 352 2.38 -0.94 20.65
C THR A 352 2.43 -2.36 20.10
N PRO A 353 3.32 -3.23 20.62
CA PRO A 353 3.34 -4.65 20.25
C PRO A 353 2.00 -5.36 20.51
N GLU A 354 1.21 -4.91 21.49
CA GLU A 354 -0.12 -5.47 21.82
C GLU A 354 -1.10 -5.29 20.65
N ALA A 355 -1.19 -4.08 20.08
CA ALA A 355 -2.02 -3.82 18.91
C ALA A 355 -1.56 -4.67 17.70
N GLY A 356 -0.24 -4.72 17.46
CA GLY A 356 0.34 -5.53 16.39
C GLY A 356 0.07 -7.02 16.54
N GLN A 357 0.14 -7.56 17.77
CA GLN A 357 -0.15 -8.96 18.04
C GLN A 357 -1.63 -9.28 17.81
N THR A 358 -2.53 -8.46 18.35
CA THR A 358 -3.99 -8.65 18.16
C THR A 358 -4.35 -8.68 16.67
N TRP A 359 -3.74 -7.80 15.88
CA TRP A 359 -3.99 -7.76 14.44
C TRP A 359 -3.37 -8.96 13.70
N ALA A 360 -2.16 -9.33 14.07
CA ALA A 360 -1.45 -10.48 13.50
C ALA A 360 -2.23 -11.81 13.66
N GLU A 361 -2.92 -11.99 14.79
CA GLU A 361 -3.78 -13.17 15.05
C GLU A 361 -4.91 -13.28 14.01
N GLY A 362 -5.38 -12.15 13.44
CA GLY A 362 -6.37 -12.12 12.37
C GLY A 362 -5.85 -12.58 11.01
N GLY A 363 -4.54 -12.64 10.81
CA GLY A 363 -3.89 -13.22 9.63
C GLY A 363 -4.05 -12.42 8.33
N THR A 364 -4.39 -11.14 8.41
CA THR A 364 -4.62 -10.28 7.22
C THR A 364 -3.48 -9.30 6.97
N ILE A 365 -2.46 -9.29 7.83
CA ILE A 365 -1.30 -8.40 7.75
C ILE A 365 -0.04 -9.13 8.22
N VAL A 366 1.13 -8.58 7.85
CA VAL A 366 2.34 -8.70 8.68
C VAL A 366 2.53 -7.40 9.43
N SER A 367 2.73 -7.48 10.74
CA SER A 367 2.91 -6.30 11.58
C SER A 367 4.27 -5.64 11.35
N PRO A 368 4.34 -4.31 11.22
CA PRO A 368 5.60 -3.57 11.15
C PRO A 368 6.33 -3.51 12.50
N LEU A 369 5.67 -3.94 13.58
CA LEU A 369 6.15 -3.82 14.95
C LEU A 369 7.08 -4.98 15.33
N VAL A 370 8.25 -4.64 15.88
CA VAL A 370 9.16 -5.63 16.46
C VAL A 370 8.55 -6.23 17.73
N GLY A 371 8.81 -7.52 17.96
CA GLY A 371 8.28 -8.23 19.13
C GLY A 371 6.94 -8.92 18.90
N VAL A 372 6.37 -8.83 17.70
CA VAL A 372 5.27 -9.69 17.29
C VAL A 372 5.87 -11.01 16.81
N GLU A 373 5.66 -12.05 17.62
CA GLU A 373 6.23 -13.39 17.39
C GLU A 373 5.59 -14.03 16.14
N THR A 374 6.40 -14.68 15.28
CA THR A 374 5.89 -15.37 14.07
C THR A 374 4.79 -16.38 14.41
N SER A 375 4.88 -17.03 15.58
CA SER A 375 3.92 -18.03 16.03
C SER A 375 2.50 -17.52 16.34
N VAL A 376 2.29 -16.21 16.41
CA VAL A 376 0.94 -15.63 16.62
C VAL A 376 0.14 -15.55 15.31
N TYR A 377 0.83 -15.52 14.16
CA TYR A 377 0.17 -15.55 12.87
C TYR A 377 -0.42 -16.92 12.56
N PRO A 378 -1.51 -17.00 11.78
CA PRO A 378 -1.95 -18.24 11.16
C PRO A 378 -0.83 -18.91 10.36
N GLU A 379 -0.82 -20.25 10.30
CA GLU A 379 0.22 -21.02 9.60
C GLU A 379 0.43 -20.57 8.16
N SER A 380 -0.60 -20.07 7.48
CA SER A 380 -0.54 -19.54 6.11
C SER A 380 0.23 -18.22 5.99
N VAL A 381 0.34 -17.43 7.05
CA VAL A 381 1.00 -16.12 7.06
C VAL A 381 2.39 -16.17 7.69
N GLN A 382 2.70 -17.21 8.50
CA GLN A 382 4.00 -17.34 9.15
C GLN A 382 5.19 -17.25 8.18
N PRO A 383 5.17 -17.92 7.00
CA PRO A 383 6.29 -17.81 6.06
C PRO A 383 6.53 -16.39 5.53
N GLU A 384 5.47 -15.62 5.33
CA GLU A 384 5.58 -14.21 4.94
C GLU A 384 6.19 -13.36 6.06
N ALA A 385 5.71 -13.54 7.30
CA ALA A 385 6.26 -12.86 8.45
C ALA A 385 7.76 -13.20 8.65
N GLU A 386 8.16 -14.47 8.44
CA GLU A 386 9.56 -14.89 8.44
C GLU A 386 10.37 -14.24 7.30
N GLN A 387 9.81 -14.16 6.09
CA GLN A 387 10.44 -13.50 4.95
C GLN A 387 10.72 -12.03 5.24
N ILE A 388 9.72 -11.28 5.73
CA ILE A 388 9.87 -9.87 6.08
C ILE A 388 10.85 -9.67 7.24
N GLN A 389 10.76 -10.48 8.31
CA GLN A 389 11.65 -10.37 9.47
C GLN A 389 13.11 -10.73 9.15
N SER A 390 13.35 -11.60 8.18
CA SER A 390 14.69 -12.00 7.72
C SER A 390 15.22 -11.20 6.54
N ALA A 391 14.46 -10.23 6.05
CA ALA A 391 14.85 -9.41 4.91
C ALA A 391 16.18 -8.69 5.15
N THR A 392 17.04 -8.66 4.12
CA THR A 392 18.29 -7.89 4.13
C THR A 392 18.06 -6.43 3.77
N ALA A 393 17.04 -6.16 2.96
CA ALA A 393 16.51 -4.83 2.70
C ALA A 393 15.00 -4.92 2.46
N LEU A 394 14.26 -3.97 3.04
CA LEU A 394 12.85 -3.75 2.77
C LEU A 394 12.70 -2.43 2.01
N ARG A 395 12.01 -2.45 0.88
CA ARG A 395 11.70 -1.25 0.09
C ARG A 395 10.21 -1.15 -0.14
N PHE A 396 9.68 0.02 0.19
CA PHE A 396 8.27 0.31 -0.06
C PHE A 396 7.97 0.21 -1.55
N ASP A 397 6.75 -0.20 -1.88
CA ASP A 397 6.20 -0.21 -3.23
C ASP A 397 6.55 1.11 -3.95
N GLY A 398 7.38 1.02 -4.98
CA GLY A 398 7.96 2.20 -5.61
C GLY A 398 6.92 3.00 -6.37
N SER A 399 5.91 2.34 -6.96
CA SER A 399 4.84 3.04 -7.66
C SER A 399 4.01 3.92 -6.72
N ASP A 400 3.86 3.51 -5.46
CA ASP A 400 3.21 4.30 -4.41
C ASP A 400 4.08 5.46 -3.88
N LEU A 401 5.39 5.42 -4.13
CA LEU A 401 6.31 6.51 -3.80
C LEU A 401 6.33 7.62 -4.86
N LEU A 402 5.86 7.35 -6.07
CA LEU A 402 5.80 8.38 -7.12
C LEU A 402 4.79 9.47 -6.75
N PRO A 403 5.04 10.72 -7.20
CA PRO A 403 4.06 11.79 -7.02
C PRO A 403 2.77 11.48 -7.78
N ALA A 404 1.68 12.12 -7.37
CA ALA A 404 0.39 11.94 -8.02
C ALA A 404 0.43 12.41 -9.49
N GLY A 405 -0.09 11.58 -10.38
CA GLY A 405 -0.23 11.92 -11.81
C GLY A 405 0.37 10.89 -12.77
N PRO A 406 1.68 10.60 -12.72
CA PRO A 406 2.26 9.53 -13.53
C PRO A 406 1.62 8.18 -13.24
N ASP A 407 1.29 7.44 -14.29
CA ASP A 407 0.67 6.10 -14.18
C ASP A 407 1.63 5.04 -14.74
N LEU A 408 2.44 4.46 -13.85
CA LEU A 408 3.37 3.39 -14.18
C LEU A 408 2.63 2.15 -14.70
N GLY A 409 1.46 1.82 -14.14
CA GLY A 409 0.65 0.71 -14.58
C GLY A 409 0.20 0.85 -16.04
N ALA A 410 -0.26 2.03 -16.45
CA ALA A 410 -0.63 2.32 -17.83
C ALA A 410 0.55 2.24 -18.80
N LEU A 411 1.74 2.71 -18.38
CA LEU A 411 2.99 2.53 -19.13
C LEU A 411 3.28 1.05 -19.37
N LEU A 412 3.28 0.24 -18.30
CA LEU A 412 3.57 -1.18 -18.36
C LEU A 412 2.54 -1.95 -19.20
N GLN A 413 1.26 -1.61 -19.11
CA GLN A 413 0.22 -2.17 -19.99
C GLN A 413 0.49 -1.90 -21.47
N SER A 414 0.97 -0.70 -21.82
CA SER A 414 1.32 -0.33 -23.20
C SER A 414 2.54 -1.11 -23.71
N VAL A 415 3.59 -1.22 -22.89
CA VAL A 415 4.78 -2.01 -23.24
C VAL A 415 4.42 -3.50 -23.36
N PHE A 416 3.63 -4.04 -22.44
CA PHE A 416 3.18 -5.44 -22.48
C PHE A 416 2.35 -5.72 -23.73
N ARG A 417 1.58 -4.75 -24.24
CA ARG A 417 0.83 -4.86 -25.51
C ARG A 417 1.75 -4.88 -26.73
N GLY A 418 3.04 -4.62 -26.57
CA GLY A 418 4.06 -4.62 -27.63
C GLY A 418 4.31 -3.24 -28.24
N GLU A 419 3.91 -2.15 -27.59
CA GLU A 419 4.29 -0.81 -27.98
C GLU A 419 5.78 -0.56 -27.70
N ASP A 420 6.42 0.31 -28.48
CA ASP A 420 7.83 0.64 -28.31
C ASP A 420 8.08 1.34 -26.97
N ALA A 421 8.87 0.72 -26.10
CA ALA A 421 9.15 1.23 -24.76
C ALA A 421 9.88 2.58 -24.78
N GLY A 422 10.75 2.84 -25.76
CA GLY A 422 11.57 4.04 -25.79
C GLY A 422 10.75 5.35 -25.73
N PRO A 423 9.83 5.61 -26.68
CA PRO A 423 8.97 6.80 -26.64
C PRO A 423 8.06 6.87 -25.40
N LEU A 424 7.56 5.73 -24.92
CA LEU A 424 6.71 5.65 -23.74
C LEU A 424 7.48 6.04 -22.48
N LEU A 425 8.71 5.57 -22.32
CA LEU A 425 9.59 5.92 -21.20
C LEU A 425 10.01 7.38 -21.23
N GLU A 426 10.24 7.96 -22.43
CA GLU A 426 10.52 9.41 -22.59
C GLU A 426 9.32 10.25 -22.15
N GLU A 427 8.10 9.86 -22.51
CA GLU A 427 6.86 10.53 -22.09
C GLU A 427 6.66 10.40 -20.58
N PHE A 428 6.80 9.21 -20.03
CA PHE A 428 6.65 8.93 -18.59
C PHE A 428 7.69 9.70 -17.76
N GLN A 429 8.96 9.74 -18.20
CA GLN A 429 9.99 10.57 -17.59
C GLN A 429 9.58 12.05 -17.50
N GLY A 430 8.98 12.57 -18.57
CA GLY A 430 8.46 13.94 -18.57
C GLY A 430 7.35 14.17 -17.55
N GLN A 431 6.43 13.20 -17.42
CA GLN A 431 5.35 13.24 -16.42
C GLN A 431 5.91 13.18 -15.00
N VAL A 432 6.82 12.24 -14.70
CA VAL A 432 7.45 12.08 -13.38
C VAL A 432 8.22 13.33 -12.99
N THR A 433 9.03 13.89 -13.92
CA THR A 433 9.79 15.11 -13.67
C THR A 433 8.86 16.28 -13.33
N THR A 434 7.80 16.47 -14.12
CA THR A 434 6.82 17.55 -13.87
C THR A 434 6.13 17.37 -12.53
N ALA A 435 5.72 16.15 -12.21
CA ALA A 435 5.02 15.87 -10.97
C ALA A 435 5.91 16.13 -9.73
N TRP A 436 7.20 15.77 -9.77
CA TRP A 436 8.16 16.13 -8.72
C TRP A 436 8.41 17.64 -8.59
N GLU A 437 8.34 18.40 -9.70
CA GLU A 437 8.48 19.86 -9.67
C GLU A 437 7.24 20.55 -9.08
N GLU A 438 6.08 19.91 -9.15
CA GLU A 438 4.80 20.42 -8.64
C GLU A 438 4.56 20.01 -7.17
N GLU A 439 5.21 18.96 -6.69
CA GLU A 439 5.21 18.57 -5.28
C GLU A 439 6.06 19.51 -4.40
#